data_3267d1f8ec70a38466bd4bb578661409
#
_entry.id   3267d1f8ec70a38466bd4bb578661409
#
_cell.length_a   1.000
_cell.length_b   1.000
_cell.length_c   1.000
_cell.angle_alpha   90.00
_cell.angle_beta   90.00
_cell.angle_gamma   90.00
#
_symmetry.space_group_name_H-M   'P 1'
#
loop_
_entity.id
_entity.type
_entity.pdbx_description
1 polymer ?
#
loop_
_entity_poly.entity_id
_entity_poly.type
_entity_poly.pdbx_seq_one_letter_code
_entity_poly.pdbx_strand_id
1 'polypeptide(L)'
;MHSIRRHPLLEFNSNGIYCAQADVYIDPWRKVDRALITHAHADHARYGMKHYLTTSGSALIMRERIGQSLSIETTKYGQKHTIGGVTFSFHPAGHVLGSAMIRVEHKGEVWVASGDYKIGHDSFGNHFEPIPCHTFITESTFGLPVFLSLIHI
;
A
#
# COMPACT_ATOMS: atom_id res chain seq x y z
N MET A 1 34.38 -9.71 11.61
CA MET A 1 33.37 -8.72 11.26
C MET A 1 32.00 -9.40 11.24
N HIS A 2 31.17 -9.18 12.25
CA HIS A 2 29.82 -9.69 12.25
C HIS A 2 28.99 -8.81 11.32
N SER A 3 28.64 -9.33 10.15
CA SER A 3 27.63 -8.74 9.29
C SER A 3 26.31 -8.73 10.07
N ILE A 4 25.92 -7.58 10.58
CA ILE A 4 24.58 -7.38 11.10
C ILE A 4 23.64 -7.56 9.91
N ARG A 5 22.98 -8.71 9.81
CA ARG A 5 21.90 -8.91 8.85
C ARG A 5 20.80 -7.92 9.23
N ARG A 6 20.74 -6.81 8.54
CA ARG A 6 19.61 -5.90 8.65
C ARG A 6 18.40 -6.66 8.12
N HIS A 7 17.41 -6.91 8.96
CA HIS A 7 16.13 -7.43 8.51
C HIS A 7 15.53 -6.41 7.54
N PRO A 8 14.98 -6.87 6.41
CA PRO A 8 14.32 -5.97 5.47
C PRO A 8 13.17 -5.24 6.17
N LEU A 9 12.91 -3.99 5.78
CA LEU A 9 11.85 -3.19 6.37
C LEU A 9 10.46 -3.77 6.06
N LEU A 10 10.30 -4.32 4.86
CA LEU A 10 9.14 -5.09 4.44
C LEU A 10 9.60 -6.46 3.95
N GLU A 11 8.83 -7.50 4.26
CA GLU A 11 9.08 -8.86 3.82
C GLU A 11 7.80 -9.51 3.28
N PHE A 12 7.94 -10.52 2.42
CA PHE A 12 6.82 -11.30 1.93
C PHE A 12 6.68 -12.57 2.77
N ASN A 13 5.48 -12.82 3.28
CA ASN A 13 5.16 -14.08 3.95
C ASN A 13 3.84 -14.65 3.42
N SER A 14 3.33 -15.72 4.03
CA SER A 14 2.09 -16.39 3.60
C SER A 14 0.84 -15.51 3.69
N ASN A 15 0.88 -14.40 4.41
CA ASN A 15 -0.25 -13.49 4.60
C ASN A 15 -0.16 -12.22 3.75
N GLY A 16 1.00 -11.91 3.17
CA GLY A 16 1.19 -10.74 2.33
C GLY A 16 2.51 -10.00 2.59
N ILE A 17 2.51 -8.71 2.31
CA ILE A 17 3.63 -7.80 2.56
C ILE A 17 3.59 -7.39 4.03
N TYR A 18 4.61 -7.74 4.79
CA TYR A 18 4.66 -7.60 6.24
C TYR A 18 5.76 -6.66 6.71
N CYS A 19 5.41 -5.76 7.61
CA CYS A 19 6.35 -4.94 8.38
C CYS A 19 6.45 -5.52 9.81
N ALA A 20 7.49 -6.30 10.08
CA ALA A 20 7.67 -6.97 11.37
C ALA A 20 7.82 -5.98 12.52
N GLN A 21 8.52 -4.87 12.31
CA GLN A 21 8.77 -3.84 13.32
C GLN A 21 7.46 -3.16 13.81
N ALA A 22 6.48 -3.00 12.93
CA ALA A 22 5.20 -2.35 13.23
C ALA A 22 4.05 -3.35 13.47
N ASP A 23 4.26 -4.62 13.15
CA ASP A 23 3.24 -5.66 13.14
C ASP A 23 2.00 -5.28 12.34
N VAL A 24 2.23 -4.88 11.09
CA VAL A 24 1.18 -4.52 10.12
C VAL A 24 1.45 -5.15 8.76
N TYR A 25 0.39 -5.36 8.01
CA TYR A 25 0.44 -5.86 6.63
C TYR A 25 0.00 -4.78 5.64
N ILE A 26 0.57 -4.81 4.44
CA ILE A 26 0.10 -4.01 3.31
C ILE A 26 -0.61 -4.96 2.34
N ASP A 27 -1.86 -4.65 1.98
CA ASP A 27 -2.70 -5.43 1.07
C ASP A 27 -2.67 -6.94 1.36
N PRO A 28 -2.97 -7.38 2.58
CA PRO A 28 -2.80 -8.78 2.97
C PRO A 28 -3.73 -9.73 2.20
N TRP A 29 -3.22 -10.93 1.93
CA TRP A 29 -3.95 -11.98 1.20
C TRP A 29 -4.83 -12.84 2.10
N ARG A 30 -4.56 -12.81 3.41
CA ARG A 30 -5.27 -13.58 4.44
C ARG A 30 -5.65 -12.67 5.59
N LYS A 31 -6.50 -13.17 6.47
CA LYS A 31 -6.97 -12.44 7.67
C LYS A 31 -5.81 -12.11 8.60
N VAL A 32 -5.69 -10.86 8.94
CA VAL A 32 -4.69 -10.30 9.86
C VAL A 32 -5.33 -9.29 10.80
N ASP A 33 -4.61 -8.87 11.82
CA ASP A 33 -5.14 -7.90 12.80
C ASP A 33 -5.14 -6.48 12.21
N ARG A 34 -4.05 -6.06 11.57
CA ARG A 34 -3.90 -4.69 11.04
C ARG A 34 -3.45 -4.70 9.58
N ALA A 35 -4.25 -4.08 8.74
CA ALA A 35 -4.02 -3.97 7.30
C ALA A 35 -4.01 -2.51 6.84
N LEU A 36 -2.94 -2.13 6.16
CA LEU A 36 -2.85 -0.89 5.39
C LEU A 36 -3.23 -1.23 3.95
N ILE A 37 -4.22 -0.54 3.40
CA ILE A 37 -4.77 -0.87 2.07
C ILE A 37 -4.42 0.22 1.07
N THR A 38 -3.79 -0.16 -0.03
CA THR A 38 -3.38 0.76 -1.10
C THR A 38 -4.59 1.28 -1.87
N HIS A 39 -5.53 0.41 -2.21
CA HIS A 39 -6.76 0.77 -2.91
C HIS A 39 -7.84 -0.32 -2.78
N ALA A 40 -9.05 -0.02 -3.19
CA ALA A 40 -10.24 -0.79 -2.87
C ALA A 40 -10.56 -1.95 -3.82
N HIS A 41 -9.70 -2.32 -4.78
CA HIS A 41 -9.92 -3.50 -5.62
C HIS A 41 -9.88 -4.79 -4.79
N ALA A 42 -10.60 -5.82 -5.27
CA ALA A 42 -10.87 -7.04 -4.50
C ALA A 42 -9.63 -7.88 -4.18
N ASP A 43 -8.62 -7.82 -5.00
CA ASP A 43 -7.33 -8.51 -4.81
C ASP A 43 -6.41 -7.79 -3.79
N HIS A 44 -6.65 -6.52 -3.51
CA HIS A 44 -5.92 -5.72 -2.53
C HIS A 44 -6.69 -5.54 -1.21
N ALA A 45 -7.98 -5.21 -1.27
CA ALA A 45 -8.84 -4.97 -0.11
C ALA A 45 -9.79 -6.14 0.13
N ARG A 46 -9.36 -7.08 0.97
CA ARG A 46 -10.12 -8.29 1.28
C ARG A 46 -10.86 -8.18 2.60
N TYR A 47 -11.94 -8.93 2.74
CA TYR A 47 -12.71 -9.04 3.98
C TYR A 47 -11.92 -9.79 5.08
N GLY A 48 -12.18 -9.43 6.33
CA GLY A 48 -11.81 -10.23 7.49
C GLY A 48 -10.61 -9.72 8.30
N MET A 49 -10.09 -8.53 7.99
CA MET A 49 -9.09 -7.89 8.83
C MET A 49 -9.77 -7.25 10.04
N LYS A 50 -9.11 -7.22 11.19
CA LYS A 50 -9.70 -6.59 12.38
C LYS A 50 -9.72 -5.07 12.25
N HIS A 51 -8.64 -4.49 11.72
CA HIS A 51 -8.51 -3.05 11.53
C HIS A 51 -7.90 -2.74 10.18
N TYR A 52 -8.48 -1.76 9.50
CA TYR A 52 -7.99 -1.25 8.21
C TYR A 52 -7.55 0.20 8.37
N LEU A 53 -6.48 0.58 7.70
CA LEU A 53 -6.08 1.96 7.47
C LEU A 53 -5.97 2.19 5.96
N THR A 54 -6.68 3.17 5.44
CA THR A 54 -6.67 3.52 4.01
C THR A 54 -7.10 4.96 3.78
N THR A 55 -7.05 5.43 2.54
CA THR A 55 -7.56 6.75 2.19
C THR A 55 -9.08 6.83 2.28
N SER A 56 -9.62 8.03 2.44
CA SER A 56 -11.08 8.23 2.51
C SER A 56 -11.81 7.74 1.25
N GLY A 57 -11.22 7.95 0.06
CA GLY A 57 -11.80 7.47 -1.20
C GLY A 57 -11.88 5.94 -1.28
N SER A 58 -10.81 5.25 -0.91
CA SER A 58 -10.78 3.79 -0.83
C SER A 58 -11.74 3.26 0.25
N ALA A 59 -11.84 3.92 1.40
CA ALA A 59 -12.73 3.51 2.47
C ALA A 59 -14.21 3.53 2.05
N LEU A 60 -14.64 4.54 1.27
CA LEU A 60 -15.99 4.60 0.73
C LEU A 60 -16.30 3.36 -0.12
N ILE A 61 -15.43 3.03 -1.06
CA ILE A 61 -15.62 1.88 -1.95
C ILE A 61 -15.56 0.57 -1.16
N MET A 62 -14.65 0.45 -0.20
CA MET A 62 -14.56 -0.74 0.65
C MET A 62 -15.84 -0.98 1.45
N ARG A 63 -16.44 0.06 2.03
CA ARG A 63 -17.72 -0.06 2.76
C ARG A 63 -18.86 -0.51 1.87
N GLU A 64 -18.95 -0.01 0.64
CA GLU A 64 -19.96 -0.44 -0.33
C GLU A 64 -19.73 -1.90 -0.78
N ARG A 65 -18.50 -2.27 -1.05
CA ARG A 65 -18.17 -3.58 -1.63
C ARG A 65 -18.10 -4.71 -0.58
N ILE A 66 -17.57 -4.42 0.61
CA ILE A 66 -17.27 -5.44 1.63
C ILE A 66 -18.27 -5.36 2.78
N GLY A 67 -18.60 -4.16 3.27
CA GLY A 67 -19.57 -3.98 4.35
C GLY A 67 -19.40 -2.69 5.12
N GLN A 68 -20.53 -2.11 5.53
CA GLN A 68 -20.58 -0.83 6.24
C GLN A 68 -19.98 -0.91 7.66
N SER A 69 -19.93 -2.10 8.26
CA SER A 69 -19.46 -2.31 9.64
C SER A 69 -17.94 -2.51 9.76
N LEU A 70 -17.18 -2.36 8.68
CA LEU A 70 -15.73 -2.50 8.73
C LEU A 70 -15.09 -1.47 9.68
N SER A 71 -14.16 -1.93 10.51
CA SER A 71 -13.31 -1.04 11.33
C SER A 71 -12.24 -0.41 10.43
N ILE A 72 -12.56 0.74 9.84
CA ILE A 72 -11.66 1.48 8.93
C ILE A 72 -11.32 2.83 9.54
N GLU A 73 -10.04 3.06 9.76
CA GLU A 73 -9.46 4.37 9.97
C GLU A 73 -9.08 4.97 8.62
N THR A 74 -9.41 6.25 8.40
CA THR A 74 -9.09 6.93 7.16
C THR A 74 -7.92 7.89 7.34
N THR A 75 -7.12 8.03 6.28
CA THR A 75 -5.99 8.95 6.24
C THR A 75 -6.05 9.88 5.05
N LYS A 76 -5.38 11.02 5.17
CA LYS A 76 -5.13 11.94 4.04
C LYS A 76 -3.80 11.59 3.39
N TYR A 77 -3.65 11.94 2.11
CA TYR A 77 -2.35 11.84 1.44
C TYR A 77 -1.32 12.70 2.19
N GLY A 78 -0.13 12.13 2.37
CA GLY A 78 0.98 12.76 3.09
C GLY A 78 0.88 12.74 4.62
N GLN A 79 -0.26 12.37 5.19
CA GLN A 79 -0.40 12.25 6.65
C GLN A 79 0.45 11.09 7.17
N LYS A 80 1.24 11.37 8.20
CA LYS A 80 2.14 10.38 8.81
C LYS A 80 1.45 9.63 9.94
N HIS A 81 1.64 8.31 9.96
CA HIS A 81 1.21 7.40 11.02
C HIS A 81 2.43 6.66 11.54
N THR A 82 2.72 6.77 12.83
CA THR A 82 3.84 6.06 13.45
C THR A 82 3.32 4.88 14.25
N ILE A 83 3.75 3.67 13.85
CA ILE A 83 3.38 2.40 14.48
C ILE A 83 4.66 1.63 14.75
N GLY A 84 4.93 1.28 16.02
CA GLY A 84 6.12 0.53 16.40
C GLY A 84 7.45 1.19 15.99
N GLY A 85 7.50 2.53 15.93
CA GLY A 85 8.66 3.30 15.50
C GLY A 85 8.85 3.39 13.98
N VAL A 86 7.94 2.80 13.19
CA VAL A 86 7.91 2.90 11.73
C VAL A 86 6.89 3.95 11.33
N THR A 87 7.26 4.83 10.41
CA THR A 87 6.37 5.88 9.88
C THR A 87 5.82 5.46 8.54
N PHE A 88 4.48 5.45 8.44
CA PHE A 88 3.73 5.16 7.21
C PHE A 88 3.07 6.44 6.71
N SER A 89 3.05 6.63 5.39
CA SER A 89 2.29 7.69 4.73
C SER A 89 1.78 7.22 3.38
N PHE A 90 0.60 7.71 2.99
CA PHE A 90 -0.09 7.34 1.76
C PHE A 90 0.09 8.45 0.73
N HIS A 91 0.43 8.09 -0.50
CA HIS A 91 0.70 9.04 -1.57
C HIS A 91 -0.05 8.64 -2.84
N PRO A 92 -0.54 9.62 -3.64
CA PRO A 92 -1.37 9.31 -4.80
C PRO A 92 -0.70 8.35 -5.79
N ALA A 93 -1.41 7.30 -6.17
CA ALA A 93 -0.96 6.29 -7.14
C ALA A 93 -1.54 6.51 -8.56
N GLY A 94 -2.58 7.34 -8.69
CA GLY A 94 -3.18 7.66 -9.99
C GLY A 94 -3.97 6.53 -10.66
N HIS A 95 -4.25 5.44 -9.94
CA HIS A 95 -4.89 4.25 -10.50
C HIS A 95 -6.42 4.32 -10.47
N VAL A 96 -7.00 4.42 -9.28
CA VAL A 96 -8.45 4.57 -9.05
C VAL A 96 -8.69 5.56 -7.92
N LEU A 97 -9.96 5.91 -7.68
CA LEU A 97 -10.33 6.82 -6.60
C LEU A 97 -9.75 6.35 -5.26
N GLY A 98 -8.98 7.21 -4.61
CA GLY A 98 -8.36 6.95 -3.32
C GLY A 98 -7.13 6.03 -3.37
N SER A 99 -6.70 5.57 -4.55
CA SER A 99 -5.52 4.72 -4.67
C SER A 99 -4.26 5.42 -4.17
N ALA A 100 -3.44 4.66 -3.45
CA ALA A 100 -2.24 5.19 -2.83
C ALA A 100 -1.07 4.20 -2.90
N MET A 101 0.12 4.74 -3.07
CA MET A 101 1.35 4.07 -2.71
C MET A 101 1.59 4.28 -1.22
N ILE A 102 2.14 3.30 -0.53
CA ILE A 102 2.46 3.38 0.89
C ILE A 102 3.97 3.52 1.06
N ARG A 103 4.37 4.68 1.56
CA ARG A 103 5.75 4.97 1.95
C ARG A 103 5.96 4.52 3.39
N VAL A 104 7.01 3.74 3.60
CA VAL A 104 7.40 3.16 4.88
C VAL A 104 8.80 3.64 5.23
N GLU A 105 8.96 4.26 6.38
CA GLU A 105 10.25 4.82 6.83
C GLU A 105 10.60 4.34 8.23
N HIS A 106 11.82 3.87 8.38
CA HIS A 106 12.39 3.50 9.68
C HIS A 106 13.89 3.76 9.70
N LYS A 107 14.35 4.54 10.69
CA LYS A 107 15.78 4.88 10.88
C LYS A 107 16.48 5.37 9.60
N GLY A 108 15.79 6.23 8.84
CA GLY A 108 16.31 6.83 7.61
C GLY A 108 16.23 5.94 6.38
N GLU A 109 15.81 4.68 6.50
CA GLU A 109 15.54 3.80 5.37
C GLU A 109 14.09 3.98 4.91
N VAL A 110 13.90 4.15 3.60
CA VAL A 110 12.59 4.39 2.98
C VAL A 110 12.29 3.31 1.96
N TRP A 111 11.16 2.64 2.14
CA TRP A 111 10.59 1.69 1.20
C TRP A 111 9.24 2.19 0.71
N VAL A 112 8.86 1.84 -0.50
CA VAL A 112 7.54 2.14 -1.06
C VAL A 112 6.91 0.86 -1.59
N ALA A 113 5.70 0.57 -1.13
CA ALA A 113 4.83 -0.45 -1.73
C ALA A 113 3.84 0.26 -2.65
N SER A 114 3.92 0.00 -3.95
CA SER A 114 3.17 0.78 -4.94
C SER A 114 1.67 0.49 -4.93
N GLY A 115 1.24 -0.73 -4.56
CA GLY A 115 -0.06 -1.21 -5.02
C GLY A 115 -0.12 -1.11 -6.55
N ASP A 116 -1.31 -1.00 -7.11
CA ASP A 116 -1.46 -0.68 -8.52
C ASP A 116 -1.34 0.82 -8.75
N TYR A 117 -0.63 1.24 -9.78
CA TYR A 117 -0.42 2.65 -10.08
C TYR A 117 -0.50 2.95 -11.59
N LYS A 118 -0.73 4.21 -11.92
CA LYS A 118 -0.81 4.70 -13.30
C LYS A 118 -0.12 6.06 -13.41
N ILE A 119 0.84 6.17 -14.32
CA ILE A 119 1.64 7.39 -14.54
C ILE A 119 0.94 8.38 -15.49
N GLY A 120 -0.21 8.07 -16.03
CA GLY A 120 -0.94 8.96 -16.94
C GLY A 120 -1.75 10.02 -16.19
N HIS A 121 -2.12 11.09 -16.91
CA HIS A 121 -3.11 12.04 -16.45
C HIS A 121 -4.50 11.48 -16.76
N ASP A 122 -5.38 11.44 -15.74
CA ASP A 122 -6.81 11.32 -15.97
C ASP A 122 -7.54 12.45 -15.24
N SER A 123 -8.75 12.73 -15.67
CA SER A 123 -9.54 13.87 -15.17
C SER A 123 -10.24 13.61 -13.83
N PHE A 124 -10.12 12.41 -13.26
CA PHE A 124 -10.95 11.97 -12.13
C PHE A 124 -10.19 11.62 -10.86
N GLY A 125 -8.86 11.60 -10.86
CA GLY A 125 -8.08 11.15 -9.74
C GLY A 125 -6.91 12.05 -9.37
N ASN A 126 -6.35 11.79 -8.20
CA ASN A 126 -5.06 12.35 -7.83
C ASN A 126 -3.98 11.71 -8.70
N HIS A 127 -3.14 12.54 -9.29
CA HIS A 127 -2.06 12.09 -10.15
C HIS A 127 -1.01 11.33 -9.35
N PHE A 128 -0.37 10.35 -10.01
CA PHE A 128 0.79 9.65 -9.47
C PHE A 128 1.85 10.65 -8.99
N GLU A 129 2.32 10.46 -7.76
CA GLU A 129 3.34 11.28 -7.14
C GLU A 129 4.62 10.45 -6.96
N PRO A 130 5.71 10.74 -7.69
CA PRO A 130 6.97 10.03 -7.50
C PRO A 130 7.51 10.20 -6.07
N ILE A 131 7.94 9.10 -5.46
CA ILE A 131 8.46 9.10 -4.09
C ILE A 131 9.91 8.63 -4.12
N PRO A 132 10.89 9.45 -3.72
CA PRO A 132 12.25 8.99 -3.52
C PRO A 132 12.31 7.88 -2.45
N CYS A 133 12.94 6.76 -2.77
CA CYS A 133 13.04 5.63 -1.85
C CYS A 133 14.29 4.80 -2.11
N HIS A 134 14.66 3.98 -1.13
CA HIS A 134 15.75 3.01 -1.26
C HIS A 134 15.29 1.72 -1.93
N THR A 135 14.03 1.33 -1.68
CA THR A 135 13.44 0.12 -2.25
C THR A 135 12.01 0.40 -2.69
N PHE A 136 11.68 -0.02 -3.90
CA PHE A 136 10.36 0.12 -4.50
C PHE A 136 9.79 -1.26 -4.81
N ILE A 137 8.71 -1.64 -4.13
CA ILE A 137 7.95 -2.86 -4.40
C ILE A 137 6.88 -2.50 -5.41
N THR A 138 7.06 -2.94 -6.65
CA THR A 138 6.17 -2.63 -7.76
C THR A 138 5.24 -3.77 -8.11
N GLU A 139 4.07 -3.43 -8.61
CA GLU A 139 3.19 -4.38 -9.30
C GLU A 139 3.84 -4.93 -10.59
N SER A 140 3.31 -6.03 -11.10
CA SER A 140 3.70 -6.61 -12.39
C SER A 140 2.50 -7.17 -13.17
N THR A 141 1.34 -6.58 -13.03
CA THR A 141 0.10 -6.99 -13.71
C THR A 141 0.29 -7.15 -15.22
N PHE A 142 1.05 -6.27 -15.84
CA PHE A 142 1.39 -6.31 -17.25
C PHE A 142 2.86 -6.70 -17.49
N GLY A 143 3.43 -7.51 -16.61
CA GLY A 143 4.84 -7.93 -16.68
C GLY A 143 5.17 -8.86 -17.85
N LEU A 144 4.17 -9.46 -18.49
CA LEU A 144 4.37 -10.28 -19.68
C LEU A 144 4.36 -9.42 -20.95
N PRO A 145 5.25 -9.69 -21.94
CA PRO A 145 5.35 -8.89 -23.18
C PRO A 145 4.07 -8.85 -24.02
N VAL A 146 3.15 -9.77 -23.80
CA VAL A 146 1.84 -9.82 -24.48
C VAL A 146 0.91 -8.69 -24.04
N PHE A 147 1.14 -8.07 -22.88
CA PHE A 147 0.36 -6.96 -22.38
C PHE A 147 1.10 -5.64 -22.64
N LEU A 148 0.41 -4.68 -23.27
CA LEU A 148 0.91 -3.31 -23.40
C LEU A 148 0.33 -2.45 -22.28
N SER A 149 1.18 -1.79 -21.52
CA SER A 149 0.77 -0.82 -20.51
C SER A 149 1.71 0.38 -20.49
N LEU A 150 1.30 1.45 -19.82
CA LEU A 150 2.12 2.64 -19.63
C LEU A 150 3.38 2.39 -18.80
N ILE A 151 3.46 1.26 -18.12
CA ILE A 151 4.66 0.83 -17.38
C ILE A 151 5.78 0.39 -18.34
N HIS A 152 5.41 -0.09 -19.53
CA HIS A 152 6.36 -0.57 -20.54
C HIS A 152 6.78 0.50 -21.57
N ILE A 153 6.23 1.68 -21.47
CA ILE A 153 6.56 2.84 -22.30
C ILE A 153 7.42 3.80 -21.47
#